data_f6fd88aa5e542ea16a16c300a837ac10
#
_entry.id   f6fd88aa5e542ea16a16c300a837ac10
#
_cell.length_a   1.000
_cell.length_b   1.000
_cell.length_c   1.000
_cell.angle_alpha   90.00
_cell.angle_beta   90.00
_cell.angle_gamma   90.00
#
_symmetry.space_group_name_H-M   'P 1'
#
loop_
_entity.id
_entity.type
_entity.pdbx_description
1 polymer ?
#
loop_
_entity_poly.entity_id
_entity_poly.type
_entity_poly.pdbx_seq_one_letter_code
_entity_poly.pdbx_strand_id
1 'polypeptide(L)'
;STGEMINLGMQEVRNNKVLVLWDTMHISTKVITDRLLTTLLNDDVLCFVPFLFTDQMQNLPVKNIPSIDDGSFNVKSFSVAQDFSKTLYPFDFVGVYDKNRFINLGGFDYTLTSRYWQLLDIAVRSYLWGEKTIICSNLRINYECDFSLEDTTLDKSYLRFFLKNLSPRFVGDYAYIPKKEFFSYLNRSSLGFFKAFKTFKMARNWVSKNKFRFKTDAQTLISAWENENE
;
A
#
# COMPACT_ATOMS: atom_id res chain seq x y z
N SER A 1 14.24 7.54 4.80
CA SER A 1 13.34 6.40 4.91
C SER A 1 13.34 5.58 3.63
N THR A 2 12.93 4.30 3.71
CA THR A 2 12.83 3.40 2.54
C THR A 2 11.96 4.00 1.45
N GLY A 3 10.78 4.48 1.78
CA GLY A 3 9.88 5.09 0.79
C GLY A 3 10.44 6.37 0.18
N GLU A 4 11.22 7.15 0.91
CA GLU A 4 11.92 8.32 0.38
C GLU A 4 12.97 7.93 -0.66
N MET A 5 13.76 6.88 -0.40
CA MET A 5 14.71 6.35 -1.37
C MET A 5 14.02 5.86 -2.65
N ILE A 6 12.90 5.15 -2.50
CA ILE A 6 12.12 4.71 -3.66
C ILE A 6 11.53 5.92 -4.41
N ASN A 7 11.01 6.93 -3.71
CA ASN A 7 10.50 8.15 -4.34
C ASN A 7 11.58 8.85 -5.18
N LEU A 8 12.81 8.96 -4.67
CA LEU A 8 13.93 9.53 -5.40
C LEU A 8 14.30 8.67 -6.61
N GLY A 9 14.42 7.35 -6.44
CA GLY A 9 14.69 6.43 -7.54
C GLY A 9 13.64 6.52 -8.65
N MET A 10 12.36 6.63 -8.29
CA MET A 10 11.26 6.79 -9.26
C MET A 10 11.38 8.10 -10.08
N GLN A 11 11.99 9.15 -9.54
CA GLN A 11 12.21 10.39 -10.28
C GLN A 11 13.35 10.27 -11.29
N GLU A 12 14.38 9.50 -10.97
CA GLU A 12 15.60 9.37 -11.79
C GLU A 12 15.41 8.40 -12.97
N VAL A 13 14.58 7.36 -12.84
CA VAL A 13 14.39 6.38 -13.92
C VAL A 13 13.63 6.98 -15.11
N ARG A 14 14.01 6.57 -16.32
CA ARG A 14 13.38 7.04 -17.57
C ARG A 14 12.16 6.19 -17.96
N ASN A 15 12.18 4.90 -17.64
CA ASN A 15 11.15 3.95 -18.04
C ASN A 15 9.91 4.05 -17.13
N ASN A 16 8.75 3.71 -17.69
CA ASN A 16 7.49 3.76 -16.94
C ASN A 16 7.28 2.55 -16.01
N LYS A 17 7.84 1.39 -16.33
CA LYS A 17 7.80 0.22 -15.44
C LYS A 17 9.13 0.09 -14.70
N VAL A 18 9.06 0.08 -13.38
CA VAL A 18 10.21 0.12 -12.47
C VAL A 18 10.14 -1.04 -11.51
N LEU A 19 11.12 -1.92 -11.56
CA LEU A 19 11.27 -2.99 -10.59
C LEU A 19 12.01 -2.47 -9.36
N VAL A 20 11.36 -2.57 -8.20
CA VAL A 20 11.95 -2.30 -6.88
C VAL A 20 12.30 -3.63 -6.23
N LEU A 21 13.53 -3.79 -5.83
CA LEU A 21 14.04 -4.96 -5.11
C LEU A 21 15.20 -4.59 -4.19
N TRP A 22 15.57 -5.47 -3.28
CA TRP A 22 16.74 -5.32 -2.41
C TRP A 22 17.97 -5.94 -3.08
N ASP A 23 19.14 -5.47 -2.71
CA ASP A 23 20.44 -5.95 -3.22
C ASP A 23 20.74 -7.41 -2.85
N THR A 24 20.07 -7.93 -1.84
CA THR A 24 20.12 -9.34 -1.40
C THR A 24 19.15 -10.26 -2.16
N MET A 25 18.42 -9.74 -3.16
CA MET A 25 17.45 -10.53 -3.93
C MET A 25 18.03 -10.98 -5.26
N HIS A 26 17.64 -12.19 -5.66
CA HIS A 26 18.06 -12.77 -6.94
C HIS A 26 16.89 -13.09 -7.85
N ILE A 27 16.98 -12.65 -9.11
CA ILE A 27 16.05 -12.99 -10.18
C ILE A 27 16.76 -13.93 -11.14
N SER A 28 16.20 -15.12 -11.33
CA SER A 28 16.69 -16.00 -12.38
C SER A 28 16.38 -15.41 -13.76
N THR A 29 17.38 -15.28 -14.61
CA THR A 29 17.21 -14.81 -16.00
C THR A 29 16.23 -15.66 -16.79
N LYS A 30 16.07 -16.95 -16.44
CA LYS A 30 15.12 -17.88 -17.08
C LYS A 30 13.64 -17.51 -16.79
N VAL A 31 13.38 -16.70 -15.79
CA VAL A 31 12.02 -16.23 -15.44
C VAL A 31 11.59 -15.08 -16.34
N ILE A 32 12.54 -14.29 -16.85
CA ILE A 32 12.27 -13.12 -17.70
C ILE A 32 12.03 -13.62 -19.12
N THR A 33 10.76 -13.78 -19.47
CA THR A 33 10.31 -14.21 -20.83
C THR A 33 9.59 -13.07 -21.53
N ASP A 34 9.52 -13.12 -22.87
CA ASP A 34 8.77 -12.13 -23.66
C ASP A 34 7.30 -12.05 -23.25
N ARG A 35 6.71 -13.20 -22.87
CA ARG A 35 5.34 -13.25 -22.36
C ARG A 35 5.20 -12.48 -21.05
N LEU A 36 6.12 -12.66 -20.10
CA LEU A 36 6.13 -11.92 -18.84
C LEU A 36 6.28 -10.43 -19.11
N LEU A 37 7.24 -10.02 -19.94
CA LEU A 37 7.46 -8.62 -20.29
C LEU A 37 6.22 -8.01 -20.94
N THR A 38 5.58 -8.73 -21.88
CA THR A 38 4.32 -8.27 -22.49
C THR A 38 3.23 -8.03 -21.46
N THR A 39 3.05 -8.95 -20.50
CA THR A 39 2.08 -8.79 -19.39
C THR A 39 2.41 -7.56 -18.57
N LEU A 40 3.67 -7.42 -18.11
CA LEU A 40 4.07 -6.30 -17.26
C LEU A 40 3.94 -4.93 -17.94
N LEU A 41 4.10 -4.87 -19.26
CA LEU A 41 4.06 -3.63 -20.04
C LEU A 41 2.62 -3.20 -20.38
N ASN A 42 1.73 -4.14 -20.66
CA ASN A 42 0.42 -3.86 -21.24
C ASN A 42 -0.70 -3.72 -20.19
N ASP A 43 -0.54 -4.29 -19.00
CA ASP A 43 -1.57 -4.22 -17.98
C ASP A 43 -1.53 -2.91 -17.19
N ASP A 44 -2.73 -2.40 -16.92
CA ASP A 44 -3.00 -1.07 -16.39
C ASP A 44 -3.18 -1.12 -14.86
N VAL A 45 -2.10 -1.49 -14.15
CA VAL A 45 -2.06 -1.63 -12.68
C VAL A 45 -0.94 -0.78 -12.08
N LEU A 46 -1.10 -0.40 -10.82
CA LEU A 46 -0.08 0.33 -10.06
C LEU A 46 1.18 -0.52 -9.85
N CYS A 47 0.97 -1.77 -9.43
CA CYS A 47 2.09 -2.65 -9.08
C CYS A 47 1.76 -4.11 -9.37
N PHE A 48 2.73 -4.81 -9.96
CA PHE A 48 2.78 -6.27 -10.01
C PHE A 48 3.64 -6.78 -8.88
N VAL A 49 3.05 -7.64 -8.05
CA VAL A 49 3.71 -8.26 -6.89
C VAL A 49 4.27 -9.62 -7.31
N PRO A 50 5.59 -9.85 -7.19
CA PRO A 50 6.18 -11.14 -7.49
C PRO A 50 5.83 -12.20 -6.45
N PHE A 51 5.94 -13.48 -6.81
CA PHE A 51 6.13 -14.52 -5.82
C PHE A 51 7.54 -14.44 -5.25
N LEU A 52 7.62 -14.42 -3.93
CA LEU A 52 8.87 -14.38 -3.17
C LEU A 52 9.11 -15.73 -2.49
N PHE A 53 10.34 -16.19 -2.55
CA PHE A 53 10.78 -17.45 -1.95
C PHE A 53 12.01 -17.24 -1.10
N THR A 54 12.08 -17.94 0.01
CA THR A 54 13.33 -18.05 0.78
C THR A 54 14.31 -19.01 0.09
N ASP A 55 15.56 -19.06 0.54
CA ASP A 55 16.57 -20.04 0.08
C ASP A 55 16.13 -21.49 0.31
N GLN A 56 15.24 -21.71 1.27
CA GLN A 56 14.64 -23.02 1.54
C GLN A 56 13.40 -23.30 0.68
N MET A 57 13.16 -22.49 -0.36
CA MET A 57 12.00 -22.59 -1.26
C MET A 57 10.64 -22.44 -0.55
N GLN A 58 10.60 -21.79 0.61
CA GLN A 58 9.35 -21.48 1.30
C GLN A 58 8.75 -20.19 0.70
N ASN A 59 7.44 -20.22 0.43
CA ASN A 59 6.73 -19.05 -0.07
C ASN A 59 6.58 -18.00 1.03
N LEU A 60 6.94 -16.75 0.73
CA LEU A 60 6.64 -15.61 1.58
C LEU A 60 5.19 -15.14 1.38
N PRO A 61 4.60 -14.45 2.37
CA PRO A 61 3.23 -13.96 2.28
C PRO A 61 3.14 -12.77 1.34
N VAL A 62 2.65 -13.00 0.12
CA VAL A 62 2.49 -11.98 -0.92
C VAL A 62 1.03 -11.57 -1.14
N LYS A 63 0.06 -12.34 -0.64
CA LYS A 63 -1.35 -11.99 -0.69
C LYS A 63 -1.78 -11.34 0.62
N ASN A 64 -1.97 -10.04 0.59
CA ASN A 64 -2.34 -9.20 1.73
C ASN A 64 -3.78 -8.72 1.55
N ILE A 65 -4.65 -9.05 2.50
CA ILE A 65 -6.10 -8.74 2.47
C ILE A 65 -6.43 -7.81 3.63
N PRO A 66 -7.00 -6.62 3.37
CA PRO A 66 -7.45 -5.74 4.44
C PRO A 66 -8.66 -6.34 5.15
N SER A 67 -8.71 -6.20 6.47
CA SER A 67 -9.82 -6.66 7.32
C SER A 67 -10.10 -5.66 8.43
N ILE A 68 -11.26 -5.81 9.08
CA ILE A 68 -11.58 -5.16 10.36
C ILE A 68 -11.68 -6.25 11.42
N ASP A 69 -10.77 -6.23 12.37
CA ASP A 69 -10.79 -7.14 13.52
C ASP A 69 -10.98 -6.30 14.79
N ASP A 70 -11.97 -6.58 15.60
CA ASP A 70 -12.33 -5.85 16.83
C ASP A 70 -12.45 -4.31 16.62
N GLY A 71 -13.01 -3.91 15.48
CA GLY A 71 -13.18 -2.50 15.12
C GLY A 71 -11.89 -1.76 14.75
N SER A 72 -10.79 -2.48 14.57
CA SER A 72 -9.50 -1.95 14.13
C SER A 72 -9.12 -2.48 12.76
N PHE A 73 -8.48 -1.63 11.96
CA PHE A 73 -7.93 -2.03 10.66
C PHE A 73 -6.78 -3.00 10.87
N ASN A 74 -6.83 -4.11 10.14
CA ASN A 74 -5.82 -5.16 10.14
C ASN A 74 -5.54 -5.65 8.72
N VAL A 75 -4.48 -6.43 8.54
CA VAL A 75 -4.14 -7.10 7.28
C VAL A 75 -3.88 -8.57 7.55
N LYS A 76 -4.58 -9.44 6.81
CA LYS A 76 -4.37 -10.89 6.79
C LYS A 76 -3.45 -11.24 5.63
N SER A 77 -2.32 -11.89 5.92
CA SER A 77 -1.28 -12.21 4.94
C SER A 77 -1.23 -13.71 4.66
N PHE A 78 -1.17 -14.09 3.38
CA PHE A 78 -1.18 -15.47 2.91
C PHE A 78 -0.02 -15.72 1.94
N SER A 79 0.63 -16.88 2.09
CA SER A 79 1.71 -17.33 1.18
C SER A 79 1.19 -18.03 -0.09
N VAL A 80 -0.09 -18.40 -0.10
CA VAL A 80 -0.75 -19.01 -1.26
C VAL A 80 -1.61 -17.96 -1.95
N ALA A 81 -1.41 -17.79 -3.25
CA ALA A 81 -2.17 -16.84 -4.04
C ALA A 81 -2.37 -17.34 -5.46
N GLN A 82 -3.47 -16.93 -6.08
CA GLN A 82 -3.73 -17.15 -7.49
C GLN A 82 -3.04 -16.06 -8.33
N ASP A 83 -2.63 -16.42 -9.53
CA ASP A 83 -2.09 -15.47 -10.50
C ASP A 83 -3.13 -14.38 -10.83
N PHE A 84 -2.68 -13.15 -10.99
CA PHE A 84 -3.51 -11.96 -11.20
C PHE A 84 -4.55 -11.67 -10.12
N SER A 85 -4.51 -12.36 -8.97
CA SER A 85 -5.36 -11.99 -7.84
C SER A 85 -4.91 -10.67 -7.22
N LYS A 86 -5.86 -9.92 -6.67
CA LYS A 86 -5.58 -8.66 -5.97
C LYS A 86 -4.81 -8.92 -4.68
N THR A 87 -3.90 -8.01 -4.34
CA THR A 87 -3.25 -7.91 -3.04
C THR A 87 -3.17 -6.46 -2.61
N LEU A 88 -3.26 -6.17 -1.32
CA LEU A 88 -3.29 -4.80 -0.85
C LEU A 88 -1.96 -4.07 -1.13
N TYR A 89 -0.84 -4.73 -0.88
CA TYR A 89 0.51 -4.18 -1.08
C TYR A 89 1.53 -5.27 -1.40
N PRO A 90 2.63 -4.92 -2.06
CA PRO A 90 3.75 -5.81 -2.26
C PRO A 90 4.53 -5.99 -0.95
N PHE A 91 4.87 -7.24 -0.62
CA PHE A 91 5.70 -7.52 0.54
C PHE A 91 7.04 -6.77 0.43
N ASP A 92 7.45 -6.13 1.52
CA ASP A 92 8.70 -5.38 1.66
C ASP A 92 9.03 -4.43 0.49
N PHE A 93 8.02 -3.76 -0.06
CA PHE A 93 8.09 -2.84 -1.21
C PHE A 93 8.46 -3.49 -2.55
N VAL A 94 8.65 -4.80 -2.61
CA VAL A 94 9.16 -5.51 -3.79
C VAL A 94 8.10 -5.70 -4.85
N GLY A 95 8.31 -5.12 -6.03
CA GLY A 95 7.35 -5.21 -7.12
C GLY A 95 7.74 -4.42 -8.36
N VAL A 96 7.00 -4.64 -9.44
CA VAL A 96 7.11 -3.84 -10.66
C VAL A 96 6.04 -2.76 -10.64
N TYR A 97 6.45 -1.54 -10.42
CA TYR A 97 5.56 -0.38 -10.31
C TYR A 97 5.40 0.33 -11.65
N ASP A 98 4.20 0.83 -11.90
CA ASP A 98 3.97 1.87 -12.91
C ASP A 98 4.36 3.22 -12.33
N LYS A 99 5.42 3.81 -12.87
CA LYS A 99 5.99 5.08 -12.42
C LYS A 99 4.98 6.23 -12.47
N ASN A 100 4.21 6.34 -13.55
CA ASN A 100 3.28 7.44 -13.74
C ASN A 100 2.14 7.36 -12.71
N ARG A 101 1.57 6.17 -12.49
CA ARG A 101 0.56 5.94 -11.46
C ARG A 101 1.11 6.20 -10.06
N PHE A 102 2.33 5.72 -9.79
CA PHE A 102 3.02 5.95 -8.53
C PHE A 102 3.21 7.45 -8.23
N ILE A 103 3.69 8.21 -9.21
CA ILE A 103 3.88 9.66 -9.08
C ILE A 103 2.52 10.37 -8.93
N ASN A 104 1.50 9.97 -9.70
CA ASN A 104 0.15 10.51 -9.59
C ASN A 104 -0.47 10.28 -8.21
N LEU A 105 -0.16 9.15 -7.56
CA LEU A 105 -0.55 8.92 -6.16
C LEU A 105 0.21 9.81 -5.17
N GLY A 106 1.32 10.43 -5.59
CA GLY A 106 2.19 11.23 -4.74
C GLY A 106 3.29 10.44 -4.04
N GLY A 107 3.52 9.20 -4.46
CA GLY A 107 4.55 8.32 -3.90
C GLY A 107 4.32 7.91 -2.45
N PHE A 108 5.36 7.44 -1.79
CA PHE A 108 5.35 7.14 -0.35
C PHE A 108 5.37 8.42 0.49
N ASP A 109 4.60 8.46 1.57
CA ASP A 109 4.63 9.58 2.52
C ASP A 109 5.90 9.49 3.38
N TYR A 110 6.95 10.23 3.00
CA TYR A 110 8.25 10.23 3.68
C TYR A 110 8.18 10.77 5.13
N THR A 111 7.08 11.37 5.54
CA THR A 111 6.88 11.83 6.93
C THR A 111 6.46 10.71 7.88
N LEU A 112 6.12 9.53 7.34
CA LEU A 112 5.91 8.31 8.10
C LEU A 112 7.26 7.64 8.36
N THR A 113 7.56 7.36 9.62
CA THR A 113 8.84 6.77 10.02
C THR A 113 8.81 5.24 10.04
N SER A 114 7.65 4.65 10.29
CA SER A 114 7.45 3.20 10.22
C SER A 114 7.35 2.73 8.78
N ARG A 115 8.14 1.71 8.40
CA ARG A 115 8.12 1.09 7.06
C ARG A 115 6.74 0.50 6.75
N TYR A 116 6.15 -0.20 7.72
CA TYR A 116 4.85 -0.81 7.59
C TYR A 116 3.75 0.22 7.29
N TRP A 117 3.63 1.27 8.12
CA TRP A 117 2.62 2.30 7.90
C TRP A 117 2.87 3.15 6.65
N GLN A 118 4.14 3.30 6.24
CA GLN A 118 4.49 3.96 4.99
C GLN A 118 4.00 3.15 3.77
N LEU A 119 4.17 1.82 3.81
CA LEU A 119 3.70 0.91 2.79
C LEU A 119 2.17 0.86 2.74
N LEU A 120 1.52 0.76 3.90
CA LEU A 120 0.06 0.77 3.99
C LEU A 120 -0.57 2.09 3.55
N ASP A 121 0.08 3.23 3.80
CA ASP A 121 -0.46 4.54 3.37
C ASP A 121 -0.64 4.61 1.86
N ILE A 122 0.38 4.26 1.07
CA ILE A 122 0.25 4.26 -0.39
C ILE A 122 -0.68 3.14 -0.86
N ALA A 123 -0.63 1.98 -0.23
CA ALA A 123 -1.43 0.82 -0.59
C ALA A 123 -2.94 1.10 -0.46
N VAL A 124 -3.40 1.50 0.72
CA VAL A 124 -4.83 1.82 0.92
C VAL A 124 -5.23 3.02 0.06
N ARG A 125 -4.41 4.08 0.01
CA ARG A 125 -4.66 5.26 -0.82
C ARG A 125 -4.80 4.90 -2.30
N SER A 126 -4.01 3.97 -2.81
CA SER A 126 -4.09 3.53 -4.20
C SER A 126 -5.47 2.95 -4.52
N TYR A 127 -5.97 2.06 -3.70
CA TYR A 127 -7.30 1.49 -3.86
C TYR A 127 -8.41 2.52 -3.67
N LEU A 128 -8.28 3.42 -2.69
CA LEU A 128 -9.23 4.52 -2.49
C LEU A 128 -9.31 5.45 -3.71
N TRP A 129 -8.24 5.55 -4.51
CA TRP A 129 -8.17 6.37 -5.72
C TRP A 129 -8.40 5.57 -7.01
N GLY A 130 -8.74 4.27 -6.90
CA GLY A 130 -9.13 3.41 -8.02
C GLY A 130 -7.98 2.70 -8.72
N GLU A 131 -6.79 2.71 -8.13
CA GLU A 131 -5.66 1.92 -8.61
C GLU A 131 -5.72 0.48 -8.10
N LYS A 132 -4.95 -0.41 -8.73
CA LYS A 132 -4.91 -1.85 -8.39
C LYS A 132 -3.48 -2.32 -8.22
N THR A 133 -3.30 -3.26 -7.30
CA THR A 133 -2.07 -4.05 -7.14
C THR A 133 -2.44 -5.51 -7.29
N ILE A 134 -1.73 -6.24 -8.17
CA ILE A 134 -2.03 -7.63 -8.48
C ILE A 134 -0.78 -8.51 -8.37
N ILE A 135 -0.99 -9.79 -8.10
CA ILE A 135 0.08 -10.77 -8.02
C ILE A 135 0.42 -11.28 -9.42
N CYS A 136 1.72 -11.37 -9.71
CA CYS A 136 2.24 -11.98 -10.93
C CYS A 136 3.07 -13.21 -10.58
N SER A 137 2.48 -14.40 -10.65
CA SER A 137 3.11 -15.67 -10.25
C SER A 137 4.28 -16.08 -11.15
N ASN A 138 4.32 -15.56 -12.39
CA ASN A 138 5.41 -15.79 -13.31
C ASN A 138 6.66 -14.97 -12.98
N LEU A 139 6.53 -13.88 -12.23
CA LEU A 139 7.65 -13.12 -11.70
C LEU A 139 8.06 -13.72 -10.35
N ARG A 140 9.17 -14.45 -10.34
CA ARG A 140 9.67 -15.16 -9.16
C ARG A 140 11.01 -14.59 -8.75
N ILE A 141 11.10 -14.23 -7.45
CA ILE A 141 12.29 -13.60 -6.88
C ILE A 141 12.70 -14.38 -5.63
N ASN A 142 13.99 -14.72 -5.53
CA ASN A 142 14.56 -15.30 -4.32
C ASN A 142 14.90 -14.18 -3.32
N TYR A 143 14.52 -14.39 -2.07
CA TYR A 143 14.72 -13.47 -0.95
C TYR A 143 15.68 -14.12 0.05
N GLU A 144 16.95 -13.73 0.00
CA GLU A 144 18.02 -14.35 0.79
C GLU A 144 18.14 -13.84 2.24
N CYS A 145 17.29 -12.90 2.64
CA CYS A 145 17.34 -12.38 3.99
C CYS A 145 16.45 -13.17 4.95
N ASP A 146 16.83 -13.16 6.23
CA ASP A 146 15.94 -13.59 7.29
C ASP A 146 14.67 -12.74 7.28
N PHE A 147 13.54 -13.40 7.16
CA PHE A 147 12.23 -12.79 7.17
C PHE A 147 11.97 -12.17 8.55
N SER A 148 11.90 -10.87 8.62
CA SER A 148 11.46 -10.16 9.81
C SER A 148 9.97 -9.87 9.73
N LEU A 149 9.24 -10.15 10.81
CA LEU A 149 7.83 -9.75 10.91
C LEU A 149 7.70 -8.24 10.77
N GLU A 150 6.66 -7.81 10.09
CA GLU A 150 6.35 -6.39 9.94
C GLU A 150 6.00 -5.77 11.31
N ASP A 151 6.61 -4.63 11.60
CA ASP A 151 6.33 -3.87 12.84
C ASP A 151 5.01 -3.11 12.70
N THR A 152 3.95 -3.68 13.24
CA THR A 152 2.58 -3.15 13.24
C THR A 152 2.28 -2.22 14.41
N THR A 153 3.28 -1.81 15.20
CA THR A 153 3.10 -0.94 16.37
C THR A 153 2.31 0.32 16.01
N LEU A 154 1.29 0.62 16.82
CA LEU A 154 0.42 1.78 16.66
C LEU A 154 1.13 3.05 17.16
N ASP A 155 1.94 3.63 16.30
CA ASP A 155 2.74 4.83 16.57
C ASP A 155 2.13 6.11 15.94
N LYS A 156 2.93 7.16 15.83
CA LYS A 156 2.52 8.41 15.15
C LYS A 156 2.24 8.20 13.66
N SER A 157 2.91 7.24 13.01
CA SER A 157 2.72 6.91 11.60
C SER A 157 1.34 6.29 11.40
N TYR A 158 0.91 5.38 12.30
CA TYR A 158 -0.45 4.87 12.31
C TYR A 158 -1.50 5.98 12.40
N LEU A 159 -1.32 6.93 13.32
CA LEU A 159 -2.29 8.03 13.49
C LEU A 159 -2.44 8.88 12.22
N ARG A 160 -1.35 9.10 11.49
CA ARG A 160 -1.38 9.82 10.22
C ARG A 160 -2.03 8.99 9.12
N PHE A 161 -1.68 7.70 9.02
CA PHE A 161 -2.33 6.73 8.14
C PHE A 161 -3.85 6.70 8.39
N PHE A 162 -4.28 6.57 9.66
CA PHE A 162 -5.67 6.57 10.05
C PHE A 162 -6.43 7.80 9.54
N LEU A 163 -5.88 9.01 9.76
CA LEU A 163 -6.53 10.25 9.33
C LEU A 163 -6.63 10.39 7.82
N LYS A 164 -5.62 9.95 7.07
CA LYS A 164 -5.57 10.11 5.61
C LYS A 164 -6.38 9.06 4.86
N ASN A 165 -6.43 7.84 5.39
CA ASN A 165 -6.94 6.68 4.66
C ASN A 165 -8.19 6.04 5.28
N LEU A 166 -8.30 6.00 6.62
CA LEU A 166 -9.43 5.33 7.28
C LEU A 166 -10.55 6.29 7.72
N SER A 167 -10.22 7.56 7.99
CA SER A 167 -11.21 8.57 8.42
C SER A 167 -12.03 9.19 7.29
N PRO A 168 -11.55 9.28 6.02
CA PRO A 168 -12.35 9.83 4.95
C PRO A 168 -13.62 8.99 4.69
N ARG A 169 -14.72 9.69 4.37
CA ARG A 169 -15.98 9.12 3.89
C ARG A 169 -16.19 9.57 2.46
N PHE A 170 -16.58 8.65 1.60
CA PHE A 170 -16.88 8.91 0.20
C PHE A 170 -18.40 9.04 0.02
N VAL A 171 -18.84 10.16 -0.56
CA VAL A 171 -20.27 10.43 -0.80
C VAL A 171 -20.43 11.07 -2.17
N GLY A 172 -21.24 10.42 -3.01
CA GLY A 172 -21.42 10.86 -4.39
C GLY A 172 -20.13 10.76 -5.20
N ASP A 173 -19.43 11.87 -5.38
CA ASP A 173 -18.22 11.97 -6.22
C ASP A 173 -17.00 12.55 -5.49
N TYR A 174 -17.08 12.76 -4.17
CA TYR A 174 -15.97 13.33 -3.40
C TYR A 174 -15.83 12.70 -2.00
N ALA A 175 -14.62 12.81 -1.44
CA ALA A 175 -14.33 12.39 -0.07
C ALA A 175 -14.16 13.57 0.88
N TYR A 176 -14.49 13.36 2.15
CA TYR A 176 -14.27 14.33 3.23
C TYR A 176 -14.06 13.61 4.57
N ILE A 177 -13.39 14.26 5.52
CA ILE A 177 -13.31 13.77 6.90
C ILE A 177 -14.40 14.47 7.73
N PRO A 178 -15.39 13.72 8.31
CA PRO A 178 -16.40 14.29 9.18
C PRO A 178 -15.79 14.97 10.41
N LYS A 179 -16.37 16.09 10.85
CA LYS A 179 -15.84 16.79 12.05
C LYS A 179 -15.90 15.92 13.31
N LYS A 180 -16.90 15.04 13.42
CA LYS A 180 -17.06 14.10 14.56
C LYS A 180 -15.89 13.12 14.71
N GLU A 181 -15.18 12.80 13.61
CA GLU A 181 -14.00 11.93 13.65
C GLU A 181 -12.84 12.53 14.45
N PHE A 182 -12.88 13.83 14.76
CA PHE A 182 -11.90 14.45 15.67
C PHE A 182 -11.89 13.79 17.05
N PHE A 183 -13.05 13.47 17.62
CA PHE A 183 -13.12 12.84 18.94
C PHE A 183 -12.58 11.41 18.92
N SER A 184 -12.89 10.63 17.89
CA SER A 184 -12.31 9.30 17.70
C SER A 184 -10.78 9.36 17.55
N TYR A 185 -10.29 10.32 16.78
CA TYR A 185 -8.85 10.56 16.63
C TYR A 185 -8.20 11.02 17.95
N LEU A 186 -8.83 11.93 18.69
CA LEU A 186 -8.31 12.44 19.98
C LEU A 186 -8.14 11.30 20.98
N ASN A 187 -9.15 10.41 21.09
CA ASN A 187 -9.09 9.25 21.98
C ASN A 187 -7.99 8.24 21.60
N ARG A 188 -7.67 8.10 20.30
CA ARG A 188 -6.59 7.23 19.80
C ARG A 188 -5.22 7.89 19.94
N SER A 189 -5.16 9.21 19.97
CA SER A 189 -3.91 9.95 20.02
C SER A 189 -3.48 10.23 21.46
N SER A 190 -2.22 10.04 21.77
CA SER A 190 -1.63 10.51 23.03
C SER A 190 -1.29 12.02 23.03
N LEU A 191 -1.80 12.77 22.02
CA LEU A 191 -1.50 14.18 21.83
C LEU A 191 -2.40 15.07 22.69
N GLY A 192 -1.87 16.17 23.23
CA GLY A 192 -2.70 17.20 23.82
C GLY A 192 -3.66 17.83 22.79
N PHE A 193 -4.82 18.30 23.26
CA PHE A 193 -5.94 18.79 22.46
C PHE A 193 -5.53 19.72 21.31
N PHE A 194 -4.74 20.75 21.54
CA PHE A 194 -4.33 21.73 20.52
C PHE A 194 -3.49 21.10 19.41
N LYS A 195 -2.57 20.20 19.78
CA LYS A 195 -1.73 19.49 18.82
C LYS A 195 -2.54 18.50 17.98
N ALA A 196 -3.44 17.76 18.63
CA ALA A 196 -4.38 16.87 17.95
C ALA A 196 -5.27 17.64 16.98
N PHE A 197 -5.83 18.78 17.39
CA PHE A 197 -6.65 19.63 16.53
C PHE A 197 -5.88 20.15 15.31
N LYS A 198 -4.63 20.61 15.49
CA LYS A 198 -3.78 21.07 14.37
C LYS A 198 -3.54 19.93 13.37
N THR A 199 -3.17 18.74 13.86
CA THR A 199 -2.92 17.57 13.00
C THR A 199 -4.18 17.14 12.25
N PHE A 200 -5.31 17.09 12.93
CA PHE A 200 -6.61 16.77 12.34
C PHE A 200 -7.00 17.79 11.23
N LYS A 201 -6.81 19.08 11.49
CA LYS A 201 -7.06 20.14 10.50
C LYS A 201 -6.17 19.97 9.27
N MET A 202 -4.89 19.63 9.47
CA MET A 202 -3.96 19.38 8.35
C MET A 202 -4.42 18.20 7.50
N ALA A 203 -4.84 17.08 8.12
CA ALA A 203 -5.35 15.92 7.40
C ALA A 203 -6.65 16.26 6.63
N ARG A 204 -7.59 16.98 7.24
CA ARG A 204 -8.79 17.44 6.55
C ARG A 204 -8.49 18.31 5.34
N ASN A 205 -7.53 19.22 5.46
CA ASN A 205 -7.10 20.06 4.35
C ASN A 205 -6.49 19.22 3.22
N TRP A 206 -5.68 18.21 3.57
CA TRP A 206 -5.10 17.31 2.58
C TRP A 206 -6.18 16.50 1.85
N VAL A 207 -7.14 15.91 2.57
CA VAL A 207 -8.27 15.20 1.95
C VAL A 207 -9.11 16.15 1.10
N SER A 208 -9.39 17.36 1.57
CA SER A 208 -10.14 18.37 0.79
C SER A 208 -9.47 18.72 -0.54
N LYS A 209 -8.13 18.83 -0.56
CA LYS A 209 -7.38 19.10 -1.80
C LYS A 209 -7.43 17.92 -2.78
N ASN A 210 -7.57 16.70 -2.29
CA ASN A 210 -7.58 15.48 -3.08
C ASN A 210 -8.98 14.85 -3.22
N LYS A 211 -10.03 15.52 -2.77
CA LYS A 211 -11.37 14.94 -2.55
C LYS A 211 -11.97 14.23 -3.78
N PHE A 212 -11.73 14.74 -4.99
CA PHE A 212 -12.24 14.15 -6.24
C PHE A 212 -11.39 13.00 -6.80
N ARG A 213 -10.24 12.70 -6.18
CA ARG A 213 -9.42 11.54 -6.54
C ARG A 213 -9.96 10.25 -5.95
N PHE A 214 -10.68 10.35 -4.83
CA PHE A 214 -11.30 9.20 -4.19
C PHE A 214 -12.41 8.62 -5.07
N LYS A 215 -12.47 7.31 -5.12
CA LYS A 215 -13.50 6.51 -5.81
C LYS A 215 -14.32 5.67 -4.82
N THR A 216 -13.82 5.54 -3.59
CA THR A 216 -14.43 4.79 -2.51
C THR A 216 -13.84 5.25 -1.17
N ASP A 217 -14.36 4.73 -0.06
CA ASP A 217 -13.77 4.87 1.27
C ASP A 217 -13.29 3.52 1.83
N ALA A 218 -12.59 3.56 2.96
CA ALA A 218 -11.97 2.38 3.54
C ALA A 218 -13.00 1.32 3.97
N GLN A 219 -14.16 1.73 4.46
CA GLN A 219 -15.22 0.79 4.88
C GLN A 219 -15.77 0.01 3.69
N THR A 220 -16.12 0.71 2.62
CA THR A 220 -16.60 0.09 1.38
C THR A 220 -15.52 -0.79 0.74
N LEU A 221 -14.25 -0.33 0.75
CA LEU A 221 -13.12 -1.10 0.25
C LEU A 221 -12.98 -2.43 0.97
N ILE A 222 -12.98 -2.44 2.30
CA ILE A 222 -12.80 -3.65 3.10
C ILE A 222 -13.97 -4.62 2.90
N SER A 223 -15.20 -4.12 2.93
CA SER A 223 -16.39 -4.97 2.68
C SER A 223 -16.37 -5.61 1.29
N ALA A 224 -15.85 -4.91 0.27
CA ALA A 224 -15.70 -5.48 -1.08
C ALA A 224 -14.67 -6.63 -1.11
N TRP A 225 -13.58 -6.52 -0.33
CA TRP A 225 -12.58 -7.58 -0.22
C TRP A 225 -13.09 -8.80 0.55
N GLU A 226 -13.92 -8.62 1.57
CA GLU A 226 -14.56 -9.70 2.32
C GLU A 226 -15.47 -10.52 1.39
N ASN A 227 -16.32 -9.86 0.62
CA ASN A 227 -17.25 -10.51 -0.32
C ASN A 227 -16.55 -11.25 -1.49
N GLU A 228 -15.34 -10.81 -1.90
CA GLU A 228 -14.57 -11.49 -2.97
C GLU A 228 -13.86 -12.76 -2.48
N ASN A 229 -13.74 -12.97 -1.16
CA ASN A 229 -13.01 -14.09 -0.56
C ASN A 229 -13.92 -15.09 0.18
N GLU A 230 -15.24 -14.86 0.23
CA GLU A 230 -16.26 -15.83 0.61
C GLU A 230 -16.66 -16.70 -0.60
#